data_7b6205d71e2f99249d918b7a2ebe4736
#
_entry.id   7b6205d71e2f99249d918b7a2ebe4736
#
_cell.length_a   1.000
_cell.length_b   1.000
_cell.length_c   1.000
_cell.angle_alpha   90.00
_cell.angle_beta   90.00
_cell.angle_gamma   90.00
#
_symmetry.space_group_name_H-M   'P 1'
#
loop_
_entity.id
_entity.type
_entity.pdbx_description
1 polymer ?
#
loop_
_entity_poly.entity_id
_entity_poly.type
_entity_poly.pdbx_seq_one_letter_code
_entity_poly.pdbx_strand_id
1 'polypeptide(L)'
;MISKGEPTMNTNQLPKAVQELLENNKKQATDHQELIRSGGYLPPSEELLVDAIVALSMGKNILLKGPTGAGKTKFAETLSSLFERPMYSVNCSVDLDAESLMGFKTLAYEEEKQTIQFVPGPVTNAMKQGSFLYIDEINMAKPETLPLINGVLDYRRTITNPFTNEIVTAAEGFGVIAAINEGYIGTVPLNEALKNRFIVIDVPYIQGEQLEQLINDSTNLTDKQLISHFVTLSNDLITAVSQGKLSEDAASIRALLDACDLSIYLPPKRAILRSIVDKLEEDREKSFVENLADTLF
;
A
#
# COMPACT_ATOMS: atom_id res chain seq x y z
N MET A 1 17.90 18.74 -5.02
CA MET A 1 16.93 18.43 -3.96
C MET A 1 17.50 17.26 -3.19
N ILE A 2 17.92 17.47 -1.95
CA ILE A 2 18.40 16.39 -1.08
C ILE A 2 17.13 15.77 -0.49
N SER A 3 16.74 14.58 -0.96
CA SER A 3 15.69 13.81 -0.29
C SER A 3 16.18 13.55 1.13
N LYS A 4 15.48 14.06 2.14
CA LYS A 4 15.64 13.55 3.49
C LYS A 4 15.47 12.03 3.40
N GLY A 5 16.40 11.26 3.97
CA GLY A 5 16.31 9.81 3.96
C GLY A 5 14.96 9.38 4.53
N GLU A 6 14.30 8.44 3.86
CA GLU A 6 13.05 7.90 4.39
C GLU A 6 13.27 7.34 5.80
N PRO A 7 12.30 7.49 6.71
CA PRO A 7 12.43 7.00 8.08
C PRO A 7 12.70 5.49 8.04
N THR A 8 13.88 5.10 8.48
CA THR A 8 14.24 3.68 8.63
C THR A 8 13.69 3.18 9.97
N MET A 9 12.81 2.22 9.90
CA MET A 9 12.25 1.62 11.10
C MET A 9 13.34 0.91 11.92
N ASN A 10 13.41 1.22 13.20
CA ASN A 10 14.37 0.58 14.10
C ASN A 10 13.84 -0.81 14.52
N THR A 11 14.26 -1.86 13.81
CA THR A 11 13.89 -3.26 14.10
C THR A 11 14.31 -3.73 15.49
N ASN A 12 15.22 -3.01 16.19
CA ASN A 12 15.64 -3.34 17.55
C ASN A 12 14.53 -3.18 18.60
N GLN A 13 13.44 -2.49 18.27
CA GLN A 13 12.29 -2.34 19.15
C GLN A 13 11.34 -3.56 19.08
N LEU A 14 11.42 -4.37 18.04
CA LEU A 14 10.60 -5.57 17.91
C LEU A 14 10.95 -6.62 18.96
N PRO A 15 9.99 -7.47 19.41
CA PRO A 15 10.28 -8.62 20.27
C PRO A 15 11.36 -9.52 19.67
N LYS A 16 12.30 -10.03 20.49
CA LYS A 16 13.42 -10.85 20.01
C LYS A 16 13.00 -12.02 19.13
N ALA A 17 11.93 -12.72 19.49
CA ALA A 17 11.39 -13.82 18.69
C ALA A 17 10.95 -13.37 17.27
N VAL A 18 10.43 -12.15 17.15
CA VAL A 18 10.03 -11.57 15.86
C VAL A 18 11.24 -11.13 15.06
N GLN A 19 12.27 -10.60 15.72
CA GLN A 19 13.55 -10.29 15.07
C GLN A 19 14.19 -11.55 14.46
N GLU A 20 14.28 -12.62 15.26
CA GLU A 20 14.81 -13.91 14.79
C GLU A 20 13.98 -14.49 13.64
N LEU A 21 12.65 -14.39 13.74
CA LEU A 21 11.75 -14.83 12.69
C LEU A 21 11.93 -14.04 11.38
N LEU A 22 12.09 -12.71 11.50
CA LEU A 22 12.35 -11.84 10.36
C LEU A 22 13.70 -12.16 9.71
N GLU A 23 14.78 -12.26 10.49
CA GLU A 23 16.12 -12.59 9.98
C GLU A 23 16.14 -13.93 9.25
N ASN A 24 15.48 -14.95 9.78
CA ASN A 24 15.38 -16.27 9.14
C ASN A 24 14.59 -16.24 7.83
N ASN A 25 13.74 -15.25 7.62
CA ASN A 25 12.91 -15.09 6.42
C ASN A 25 13.42 -14.02 5.44
N LYS A 26 14.52 -13.33 5.76
CA LYS A 26 15.17 -12.43 4.81
C LYS A 26 15.67 -13.22 3.61
N LYS A 27 15.48 -12.66 2.44
CA LYS A 27 15.94 -13.31 1.21
C LYS A 27 17.44 -13.04 1.04
N GLN A 28 18.22 -14.10 0.90
CA GLN A 28 19.62 -13.97 0.44
C GLN A 28 19.63 -13.40 -0.98
N ALA A 29 20.61 -12.55 -1.27
CA ALA A 29 20.79 -11.74 -2.48
C ALA A 29 19.94 -12.14 -3.72
N THR A 30 19.15 -11.21 -4.22
CA THR A 30 18.25 -11.45 -5.36
C THR A 30 18.73 -10.66 -6.57
N ASP A 31 18.48 -11.18 -7.77
CA ASP A 31 18.80 -10.51 -9.05
C ASP A 31 17.93 -9.26 -9.30
N HIS A 32 16.95 -8.95 -8.42
CA HIS A 32 15.98 -7.87 -8.58
C HIS A 32 15.93 -6.96 -7.35
N GLN A 33 17.10 -6.52 -6.86
CA GLN A 33 17.20 -5.61 -5.70
C GLN A 33 16.47 -4.26 -5.93
N GLU A 34 16.37 -3.82 -7.17
CA GLU A 34 15.64 -2.61 -7.57
C GLU A 34 14.13 -2.67 -7.28
N LEU A 35 13.58 -3.87 -7.08
CA LEU A 35 12.18 -4.09 -6.69
C LEU A 35 11.98 -4.18 -5.17
N ILE A 36 13.05 -4.13 -4.38
CA ILE A 36 12.93 -3.94 -2.94
C ILE A 36 12.57 -2.48 -2.71
N ARG A 37 11.41 -2.26 -2.10
CA ARG A 37 10.88 -0.91 -1.89
C ARG A 37 11.54 -0.26 -0.69
N SER A 38 11.67 1.05 -0.76
CA SER A 38 12.12 1.84 0.38
C SER A 38 11.01 1.86 1.44
N GLY A 39 11.17 1.49 2.63
CA GLY A 39 10.19 1.50 3.70
C GLY A 39 9.60 2.89 4.02
N GLY A 40 9.45 3.20 5.30
CA GLY A 40 9.06 4.53 5.77
C GLY A 40 7.62 4.65 6.27
N TYR A 41 6.88 3.54 6.42
CA TYR A 41 5.62 3.54 7.14
C TYR A 41 5.87 3.61 8.65
N LEU A 42 5.21 4.56 9.32
CA LEU A 42 5.20 4.67 10.78
C LEU A 42 3.90 4.03 11.30
N PRO A 43 3.97 2.80 11.88
CA PRO A 43 2.78 2.15 12.37
C PRO A 43 2.22 2.86 13.59
N PRO A 44 0.88 3.00 13.72
CA PRO A 44 0.26 3.57 14.92
C PRO A 44 0.49 2.72 16.19
N SER A 45 0.78 1.44 16.04
CA SER A 45 1.24 0.57 17.12
C SER A 45 2.28 -0.42 16.61
N GLU A 46 3.19 -0.86 17.48
CA GLU A 46 4.17 -1.91 17.15
C GLU A 46 3.49 -3.24 16.82
N GLU A 47 2.35 -3.55 17.46
CA GLU A 47 1.59 -4.77 17.26
C GLU A 47 1.18 -4.99 15.81
N LEU A 48 0.76 -3.91 15.13
CA LEU A 48 0.34 -3.96 13.73
C LEU A 48 1.45 -4.47 12.82
N LEU A 49 2.69 -4.05 13.06
CA LEU A 49 3.85 -4.51 12.31
C LEU A 49 4.25 -5.93 12.69
N VAL A 50 4.23 -6.25 14.00
CA VAL A 50 4.51 -7.59 14.53
C VAL A 50 3.59 -8.61 13.91
N ASP A 51 2.27 -8.33 13.87
CA ASP A 51 1.27 -9.24 13.30
C ASP A 51 1.53 -9.49 11.80
N ALA A 52 1.88 -8.45 11.05
CA ALA A 52 2.21 -8.58 9.63
C ALA A 52 3.47 -9.42 9.40
N ILE A 53 4.54 -9.15 10.17
CA ILE A 53 5.81 -9.91 10.08
C ILE A 53 5.56 -11.38 10.41
N VAL A 54 4.86 -11.67 11.51
CA VAL A 54 4.57 -13.05 11.93
C VAL A 54 3.74 -13.77 10.87
N ALA A 55 2.66 -13.14 10.39
CA ALA A 55 1.81 -13.75 9.38
C ALA A 55 2.58 -14.08 8.09
N LEU A 56 3.34 -13.14 7.55
CA LEU A 56 4.14 -13.36 6.33
C LEU A 56 5.25 -14.39 6.53
N SER A 57 5.94 -14.38 7.68
CA SER A 57 6.96 -15.37 8.01
C SER A 57 6.42 -16.78 8.14
N MET A 58 5.15 -16.93 8.53
CA MET A 58 4.44 -18.21 8.55
C MET A 58 3.86 -18.61 7.17
N GLY A 59 4.19 -17.88 6.12
CA GLY A 59 3.67 -18.13 4.77
C GLY A 59 2.17 -17.83 4.62
N LYS A 60 1.59 -16.96 5.46
CA LYS A 60 0.19 -16.52 5.31
C LYS A 60 0.11 -15.33 4.38
N ASN A 61 -1.03 -15.18 3.69
CA ASN A 61 -1.36 -13.95 2.99
C ASN A 61 -1.93 -12.94 3.97
N ILE A 62 -1.65 -11.65 3.78
CA ILE A 62 -2.23 -10.58 4.58
C ILE A 62 -3.11 -9.66 3.75
N LEU A 63 -4.19 -9.17 4.36
CA LEU A 63 -5.10 -8.18 3.80
C LEU A 63 -5.04 -6.92 4.65
N LEU A 64 -4.47 -5.86 4.09
CA LEU A 64 -4.44 -4.53 4.69
C LEU A 64 -5.79 -3.85 4.44
N LYS A 65 -6.52 -3.60 5.51
CA LYS A 65 -7.85 -3.03 5.48
C LYS A 65 -7.84 -1.67 6.17
N GLY A 66 -8.41 -0.66 5.56
CA GLY A 66 -8.43 0.67 6.17
C GLY A 66 -8.86 1.75 5.19
N PRO A 67 -9.04 2.99 5.67
CA PRO A 67 -9.52 4.08 4.85
C PRO A 67 -8.51 4.47 3.75
N THR A 68 -9.00 5.20 2.76
CA THR A 68 -8.15 5.79 1.72
C THR A 68 -7.11 6.72 2.34
N GLY A 69 -5.86 6.62 1.88
CA GLY A 69 -4.78 7.48 2.38
C GLY A 69 -4.19 7.09 3.75
N ALA A 70 -4.61 5.98 4.38
CA ALA A 70 -4.04 5.50 5.65
C ALA A 70 -2.61 4.91 5.52
N GLY A 71 -2.05 4.85 4.31
CA GLY A 71 -0.67 4.38 4.11
C GLY A 71 -0.51 2.88 3.86
N LYS A 72 -1.56 2.14 3.46
CA LYS A 72 -1.52 0.69 3.21
C LYS A 72 -0.42 0.28 2.23
N THR A 73 -0.27 1.01 1.11
CA THR A 73 0.79 0.77 0.13
C THR A 73 2.18 0.99 0.76
N LYS A 74 2.33 2.07 1.54
CA LYS A 74 3.61 2.36 2.24
C LYS A 74 3.92 1.31 3.31
N PHE A 75 2.90 0.73 3.94
CA PHE A 75 3.06 -0.39 4.85
C PHE A 75 3.56 -1.65 4.12
N ALA A 76 2.98 -1.98 2.96
CA ALA A 76 3.46 -3.09 2.14
C ALA A 76 4.91 -2.88 1.67
N GLU A 77 5.28 -1.65 1.27
CA GLU A 77 6.66 -1.28 0.93
C GLU A 77 7.61 -1.46 2.11
N THR A 78 7.18 -1.09 3.31
CA THR A 78 7.98 -1.28 4.54
C THR A 78 8.21 -2.76 4.82
N LEU A 79 7.21 -3.61 4.63
CA LEU A 79 7.39 -5.05 4.75
C LEU A 79 8.36 -5.59 3.69
N SER A 80 8.30 -5.12 2.44
CA SER A 80 9.29 -5.46 1.40
C SER A 80 10.72 -5.11 1.85
N SER A 81 10.90 -3.91 2.39
CA SER A 81 12.19 -3.44 2.94
C SER A 81 12.68 -4.32 4.09
N LEU A 82 11.83 -4.58 5.08
CA LEU A 82 12.20 -5.35 6.28
C LEU A 82 12.60 -6.80 5.97
N PHE A 83 11.89 -7.44 5.03
CA PHE A 83 12.21 -8.79 4.57
C PHE A 83 13.31 -8.81 3.50
N GLU A 84 13.83 -7.65 3.08
CA GLU A 84 14.78 -7.52 1.97
C GLU A 84 14.29 -8.30 0.73
N ARG A 85 12.98 -8.22 0.48
CA ARG A 85 12.31 -9.05 -0.53
C ARG A 85 11.68 -8.19 -1.62
N PRO A 86 11.99 -8.45 -2.91
CA PRO A 86 11.35 -7.78 -4.03
C PRO A 86 9.84 -7.84 -3.96
N MET A 87 9.16 -6.77 -4.39
CA MET A 87 7.71 -6.69 -4.39
C MET A 87 7.19 -6.28 -5.76
N TYR A 88 6.44 -7.16 -6.38
CA TYR A 88 5.66 -6.89 -7.58
C TYR A 88 4.30 -6.33 -7.18
N SER A 89 3.82 -5.30 -7.90
CA SER A 89 2.57 -4.62 -7.56
C SER A 89 1.60 -4.69 -8.73
N VAL A 90 0.33 -4.95 -8.42
CA VAL A 90 -0.80 -4.88 -9.34
C VAL A 90 -1.92 -4.08 -8.69
N ASN A 91 -2.69 -3.33 -9.50
CA ASN A 91 -3.84 -2.58 -9.03
C ASN A 91 -5.10 -3.07 -9.75
N CYS A 92 -6.11 -3.50 -8.99
CA CYS A 92 -7.35 -4.05 -9.53
C CYS A 92 -8.40 -2.99 -9.93
N SER A 93 -8.16 -1.69 -9.66
CA SER A 93 -9.05 -0.59 -10.06
C SER A 93 -9.01 -0.27 -11.54
N VAL A 94 -7.94 -0.67 -12.24
CA VAL A 94 -7.81 -0.53 -13.70
C VAL A 94 -8.31 -1.79 -14.40
N ASP A 95 -8.43 -1.73 -15.72
CA ASP A 95 -8.83 -2.87 -16.58
C ASP A 95 -7.76 -3.97 -16.56
N LEU A 96 -7.72 -4.71 -15.43
CA LEU A 96 -6.78 -5.79 -15.20
C LEU A 96 -7.36 -7.10 -15.75
N ASP A 97 -6.61 -7.75 -16.62
CA ASP A 97 -6.93 -9.04 -17.20
C ASP A 97 -5.91 -10.13 -16.85
N ALA A 98 -6.16 -11.35 -17.31
CA ALA A 98 -5.25 -12.47 -17.06
C ALA A 98 -3.88 -12.29 -17.73
N GLU A 99 -3.81 -11.60 -18.88
CA GLU A 99 -2.55 -11.29 -19.56
C GLU A 99 -1.70 -10.33 -18.74
N SER A 100 -2.29 -9.27 -18.23
CA SER A 100 -1.63 -8.29 -17.37
C SER A 100 -1.08 -8.92 -16.09
N LEU A 101 -1.76 -9.94 -15.55
CA LEU A 101 -1.34 -10.65 -14.35
C LEU A 101 -0.28 -11.71 -14.63
N MET A 102 -0.53 -12.58 -15.61
CA MET A 102 0.27 -13.78 -15.87
C MET A 102 1.39 -13.57 -16.87
N GLY A 103 1.22 -12.63 -17.78
CA GLY A 103 2.11 -12.37 -18.90
C GLY A 103 1.49 -12.69 -20.25
N PHE A 104 2.16 -12.28 -21.29
CA PHE A 104 1.67 -12.35 -22.67
C PHE A 104 2.74 -12.87 -23.63
N LYS A 105 2.28 -13.30 -24.82
CA LYS A 105 3.16 -13.69 -25.90
C LYS A 105 3.45 -12.49 -26.81
N THR A 106 4.71 -12.31 -27.15
CA THR A 106 5.16 -11.27 -28.09
C THR A 106 6.05 -11.87 -29.17
N LEU A 107 6.22 -11.14 -30.26
CA LEU A 107 7.16 -11.48 -31.32
C LEU A 107 8.54 -10.94 -30.95
N ALA A 108 9.52 -11.80 -30.92
CA ALA A 108 10.93 -11.45 -30.77
C ALA A 108 11.69 -11.80 -32.07
N TYR A 109 12.79 -11.10 -32.31
CA TYR A 109 13.70 -11.40 -33.44
C TYR A 109 15.01 -11.89 -32.83
N GLU A 110 15.31 -13.19 -33.07
CA GLU A 110 16.56 -13.81 -32.70
C GLU A 110 17.26 -14.32 -33.99
N GLU A 111 18.48 -13.88 -34.20
CA GLU A 111 19.31 -14.28 -35.39
C GLU A 111 18.55 -14.18 -36.73
N GLU A 112 17.86 -13.03 -36.94
CA GLU A 112 17.03 -12.77 -38.13
C GLU A 112 15.77 -13.66 -38.27
N LYS A 113 15.46 -14.49 -37.30
CA LYS A 113 14.24 -15.30 -37.28
C LYS A 113 13.21 -14.70 -36.30
N GLN A 114 11.96 -14.70 -36.76
CA GLN A 114 10.84 -14.29 -35.94
C GLN A 114 10.48 -15.48 -35.02
N THR A 115 10.51 -15.24 -33.71
CA THR A 115 10.16 -16.21 -32.67
C THR A 115 9.02 -15.66 -31.82
N ILE A 116 8.25 -16.55 -31.22
CA ILE A 116 7.24 -16.17 -30.22
C ILE A 116 7.85 -16.35 -28.85
N GLN A 117 8.00 -15.25 -28.11
CA GLN A 117 8.52 -15.26 -26.76
C GLN A 117 7.39 -14.94 -25.75
N PHE A 118 7.38 -15.64 -24.63
CA PHE A 118 6.49 -15.34 -23.52
C PHE A 118 7.17 -14.34 -22.56
N VAL A 119 6.53 -13.22 -22.29
CA VAL A 119 6.96 -12.23 -21.29
C VAL A 119 6.14 -12.46 -20.03
N PRO A 120 6.75 -12.93 -18.91
CA PRO A 120 6.02 -13.21 -17.69
C PRO A 120 5.53 -11.92 -17.03
N GLY A 121 4.28 -11.95 -16.56
CA GLY A 121 3.66 -10.87 -15.81
C GLY A 121 4.06 -10.86 -14.32
N PRO A 122 3.56 -9.87 -13.56
CA PRO A 122 3.94 -9.66 -12.15
C PRO A 122 3.62 -10.86 -11.26
N VAL A 123 2.49 -11.54 -11.46
CA VAL A 123 2.12 -12.74 -10.69
C VAL A 123 3.08 -13.89 -10.96
N THR A 124 3.34 -14.17 -12.24
CA THR A 124 4.27 -15.24 -12.64
C THR A 124 5.68 -14.98 -12.09
N ASN A 125 6.17 -13.74 -12.20
CA ASN A 125 7.47 -13.35 -11.67
C ASN A 125 7.54 -13.47 -10.15
N ALA A 126 6.56 -12.92 -9.42
CA ALA A 126 6.52 -12.99 -7.97
C ALA A 126 6.54 -14.44 -7.47
N MET A 127 5.72 -15.31 -8.07
CA MET A 127 5.67 -16.73 -7.71
C MET A 127 6.98 -17.45 -8.00
N LYS A 128 7.50 -17.33 -9.21
CA LYS A 128 8.75 -18.02 -9.62
C LYS A 128 9.97 -17.58 -8.81
N GLN A 129 10.01 -16.32 -8.41
CA GLN A 129 11.15 -15.75 -7.70
C GLN A 129 11.01 -15.79 -6.16
N GLY A 130 9.88 -16.24 -5.63
CA GLY A 130 9.63 -16.19 -4.18
C GLY A 130 9.60 -14.76 -3.63
N SER A 131 9.06 -13.83 -4.40
CA SER A 131 8.93 -12.41 -4.08
C SER A 131 7.56 -12.10 -3.47
N PHE A 132 7.38 -10.90 -2.92
CA PHE A 132 6.06 -10.44 -2.53
C PHE A 132 5.23 -10.02 -3.76
N LEU A 133 3.93 -10.30 -3.69
CA LEU A 133 2.93 -9.77 -4.61
C LEU A 133 2.01 -8.84 -3.84
N TYR A 134 2.05 -7.55 -4.17
CA TYR A 134 1.12 -6.56 -3.64
C TYR A 134 -0.07 -6.39 -4.59
N ILE A 135 -1.28 -6.61 -4.09
CA ILE A 135 -2.53 -6.46 -4.85
C ILE A 135 -3.32 -5.31 -4.23
N ASP A 136 -3.29 -4.16 -4.89
CA ASP A 136 -4.09 -3.01 -4.45
C ASP A 136 -5.52 -3.11 -4.92
N GLU A 137 -6.45 -2.64 -4.08
CA GLU A 137 -7.90 -2.60 -4.36
C GLU A 137 -8.46 -3.96 -4.83
N ILE A 138 -8.05 -5.05 -4.17
CA ILE A 138 -8.43 -6.43 -4.56
C ILE A 138 -9.95 -6.64 -4.65
N ASN A 139 -10.75 -5.86 -3.93
CA ASN A 139 -12.20 -5.87 -3.99
C ASN A 139 -12.78 -5.34 -5.33
N MET A 140 -11.97 -4.63 -6.12
CA MET A 140 -12.33 -4.14 -7.46
C MET A 140 -11.98 -5.13 -8.57
N ALA A 141 -11.38 -6.28 -8.22
CA ALA A 141 -11.01 -7.30 -9.19
C ALA A 141 -12.22 -7.79 -9.98
N LYS A 142 -12.06 -7.85 -11.31
CA LYS A 142 -13.11 -8.34 -12.21
C LYS A 142 -13.43 -9.81 -11.96
N PRO A 143 -14.68 -10.25 -12.16
CA PRO A 143 -15.08 -11.65 -11.99
C PRO A 143 -14.22 -12.63 -12.79
N GLU A 144 -13.71 -12.23 -13.96
CA GLU A 144 -12.89 -13.04 -14.84
C GLU A 144 -11.48 -13.30 -14.28
N THR A 145 -10.96 -12.40 -13.45
CA THR A 145 -9.64 -12.54 -12.81
C THR A 145 -9.68 -13.23 -11.45
N LEU A 146 -10.85 -13.29 -10.82
CA LEU A 146 -11.03 -13.91 -9.50
C LEU A 146 -10.57 -15.38 -9.41
N PRO A 147 -10.83 -16.27 -10.40
CA PRO A 147 -10.32 -17.64 -10.35
C PRO A 147 -8.80 -17.70 -10.29
N LEU A 148 -8.12 -16.84 -11.00
CA LEU A 148 -6.66 -16.75 -11.01
C LEU A 148 -6.14 -16.27 -9.65
N ILE A 149 -6.70 -15.17 -9.12
CA ILE A 149 -6.35 -14.64 -7.81
C ILE A 149 -6.60 -15.70 -6.72
N ASN A 150 -7.71 -16.40 -6.76
CA ASN A 150 -8.01 -17.50 -5.85
C ASN A 150 -6.94 -18.61 -5.90
N GLY A 151 -6.46 -18.96 -7.09
CA GLY A 151 -5.39 -19.95 -7.29
C GLY A 151 -4.06 -19.50 -6.66
N VAL A 152 -3.71 -18.22 -6.82
CA VAL A 152 -2.50 -17.62 -6.23
C VAL A 152 -2.54 -17.64 -4.70
N LEU A 153 -3.72 -17.39 -4.12
CA LEU A 153 -3.95 -17.32 -2.67
C LEU A 153 -4.14 -18.70 -2.02
N ASP A 154 -4.35 -19.74 -2.82
CA ASP A 154 -4.58 -21.10 -2.32
C ASP A 154 -3.33 -21.64 -1.60
N TYR A 155 -3.51 -22.49 -0.59
CA TYR A 155 -2.41 -23.08 0.19
C TYR A 155 -1.44 -23.93 -0.65
N ARG A 156 -1.91 -24.47 -1.79
CA ARG A 156 -1.07 -25.24 -2.71
C ARG A 156 -0.05 -24.37 -3.44
N ARG A 157 -0.29 -23.06 -3.52
CA ARG A 157 0.62 -22.09 -4.16
C ARG A 157 0.98 -22.48 -5.59
N THR A 158 0.04 -23.06 -6.34
CA THR A 158 0.27 -23.57 -7.69
C THR A 158 -0.88 -23.13 -8.59
N ILE A 159 -0.53 -22.59 -9.76
CA ILE A 159 -1.49 -22.17 -10.78
C ILE A 159 -1.03 -22.66 -12.16
N THR A 160 -1.97 -22.89 -13.07
CA THR A 160 -1.65 -23.15 -14.47
C THR A 160 -1.72 -21.84 -15.24
N ASN A 161 -0.62 -21.47 -15.92
CA ASN A 161 -0.61 -20.31 -16.79
C ASN A 161 -1.47 -20.60 -18.04
N PRO A 162 -2.55 -19.84 -18.30
CA PRO A 162 -3.46 -20.13 -19.39
C PRO A 162 -2.84 -19.89 -20.78
N PHE A 163 -1.74 -19.15 -20.87
CA PHE A 163 -1.09 -18.80 -22.14
C PHE A 163 0.02 -19.75 -22.55
N THR A 164 0.64 -20.44 -21.57
CA THR A 164 1.76 -21.36 -21.82
C THR A 164 1.44 -22.81 -21.45
N ASN A 165 0.34 -23.06 -20.73
CA ASN A 165 0.00 -24.33 -20.07
C ASN A 165 1.06 -24.78 -19.03
N GLU A 166 2.00 -23.92 -18.67
CA GLU A 166 2.99 -24.20 -17.64
C GLU A 166 2.34 -24.19 -16.26
N ILE A 167 2.69 -25.16 -15.43
CA ILE A 167 2.32 -25.18 -14.01
C ILE A 167 3.35 -24.31 -13.28
N VAL A 168 2.89 -23.16 -12.77
CA VAL A 168 3.70 -22.25 -11.96
C VAL A 168 3.48 -22.58 -10.49
N THR A 169 4.52 -23.07 -9.83
CA THR A 169 4.54 -23.30 -8.38
C THR A 169 5.34 -22.19 -7.72
N ALA A 170 4.81 -21.65 -6.64
CA ALA A 170 5.49 -20.57 -5.92
C ALA A 170 6.78 -21.09 -5.27
N ALA A 171 7.87 -20.35 -5.49
CA ALA A 171 9.13 -20.57 -4.81
C ALA A 171 9.04 -20.18 -3.33
N GLU A 172 9.97 -20.66 -2.54
CA GLU A 172 10.09 -20.31 -1.12
C GLU A 172 10.17 -18.80 -0.93
N GLY A 173 9.46 -18.30 0.08
CA GLY A 173 9.38 -16.87 0.37
C GLY A 173 8.27 -16.13 -0.36
N PHE A 174 7.57 -16.73 -1.33
CA PHE A 174 6.43 -16.08 -1.95
C PHE A 174 5.34 -15.75 -0.92
N GLY A 175 4.87 -14.51 -0.92
CA GLY A 175 3.80 -14.02 -0.04
C GLY A 175 2.93 -13.00 -0.76
N VAL A 176 1.64 -12.97 -0.39
CA VAL A 176 0.70 -11.99 -0.95
C VAL A 176 0.30 -11.00 0.14
N ILE A 177 0.42 -9.72 -0.21
CA ILE A 177 -0.06 -8.58 0.55
C ILE A 177 -1.15 -7.93 -0.30
N ALA A 178 -2.40 -7.97 0.15
CA ALA A 178 -3.49 -7.31 -0.54
C ALA A 178 -3.97 -6.10 0.25
N ALA A 179 -4.61 -5.14 -0.44
CA ALA A 179 -5.22 -3.98 0.22
C ALA A 179 -6.66 -3.77 -0.25
N ILE A 180 -7.49 -3.29 0.67
CA ILE A 180 -8.85 -2.80 0.38
C ILE A 180 -9.09 -1.47 1.07
N ASN A 181 -9.88 -0.62 0.41
CA ASN A 181 -10.44 0.57 1.01
C ASN A 181 -11.81 0.21 1.61
N GLU A 182 -12.08 0.60 2.86
CA GLU A 182 -13.40 0.48 3.49
C GLU A 182 -14.10 1.83 3.50
N GLY A 183 -15.44 1.79 3.48
CA GLY A 183 -16.26 2.98 3.66
C GLY A 183 -16.64 3.73 2.38
N TYR A 184 -16.12 3.36 1.23
CA TYR A 184 -16.44 4.03 -0.02
C TYR A 184 -17.83 3.65 -0.53
N ILE A 185 -18.66 4.66 -0.86
CA ILE A 185 -19.95 4.44 -1.56
C ILE A 185 -19.63 3.81 -2.92
N GLY A 186 -20.01 2.55 -3.09
CA GLY A 186 -19.74 1.78 -4.33
C GLY A 186 -18.66 0.71 -4.23
N THR A 187 -17.97 0.56 -3.09
CA THR A 187 -17.06 -0.57 -2.89
C THR A 187 -17.84 -1.89 -2.81
N VAL A 188 -17.50 -2.82 -3.70
CA VAL A 188 -18.02 -4.19 -3.62
C VAL A 188 -17.37 -4.87 -2.41
N PRO A 189 -18.15 -5.47 -1.48
CA PRO A 189 -17.57 -6.24 -0.39
C PRO A 189 -16.69 -7.36 -0.94
N LEU A 190 -15.52 -7.57 -0.33
CA LEU A 190 -14.67 -8.70 -0.69
C LEU A 190 -15.42 -10.01 -0.46
N ASN A 191 -15.44 -10.89 -1.46
CA ASN A 191 -16.03 -12.20 -1.37
C ASN A 191 -15.46 -12.96 -0.14
N GLU A 192 -16.34 -13.59 0.66
CA GLU A 192 -15.94 -14.32 1.87
C GLU A 192 -14.93 -15.43 1.60
N ALA A 193 -15.04 -16.10 0.44
CA ALA A 193 -14.08 -17.13 0.06
C ALA A 193 -12.67 -16.58 -0.13
N LEU A 194 -12.54 -15.36 -0.66
CA LEU A 194 -11.26 -14.64 -0.75
C LEU A 194 -10.80 -14.17 0.63
N LYS A 195 -11.69 -13.56 1.41
CA LYS A 195 -11.37 -13.03 2.74
C LYS A 195 -10.79 -14.11 3.66
N ASN A 196 -11.33 -15.34 3.62
CA ASN A 196 -10.86 -16.48 4.42
C ASN A 196 -9.44 -16.97 4.04
N ARG A 197 -8.83 -16.45 2.98
CA ARG A 197 -7.46 -16.77 2.57
C ARG A 197 -6.41 -15.79 3.11
N PHE A 198 -6.87 -14.80 3.88
CA PHE A 198 -6.02 -13.76 4.43
C PHE A 198 -6.07 -13.70 5.96
N ILE A 199 -4.96 -13.27 6.54
CA ILE A 199 -4.95 -12.64 7.86
C ILE A 199 -5.26 -11.17 7.64
N VAL A 200 -6.34 -10.68 8.24
CA VAL A 200 -6.78 -9.29 8.08
C VAL A 200 -6.05 -8.42 9.10
N ILE A 201 -5.48 -7.32 8.63
CA ILE A 201 -4.79 -6.33 9.45
C ILE A 201 -5.45 -4.97 9.19
N ASP A 202 -6.05 -4.41 10.23
CA ASP A 202 -6.66 -3.09 10.16
C ASP A 202 -5.56 -2.00 10.24
N VAL A 203 -5.55 -1.10 9.23
CA VAL A 203 -4.59 -0.01 9.10
C VAL A 203 -5.32 1.32 9.33
N PRO A 204 -5.31 1.86 10.56
CA PRO A 204 -6.00 3.10 10.87
C PRO A 204 -5.22 4.32 10.38
N TYR A 205 -5.84 5.49 10.43
CA TYR A 205 -5.13 6.75 10.21
C TYR A 205 -4.06 6.98 11.28
N ILE A 206 -2.92 7.51 10.85
CA ILE A 206 -1.87 8.01 11.74
C ILE A 206 -2.33 9.35 12.34
N GLN A 207 -2.17 9.53 13.66
CA GLN A 207 -2.61 10.71 14.40
C GLN A 207 -1.57 11.14 15.45
N GLY A 208 -1.77 12.32 16.02
CA GLY A 208 -0.99 12.82 17.15
C GLY A 208 0.51 12.92 16.87
N GLU A 209 1.33 12.47 17.83
CA GLU A 209 2.80 12.57 17.77
C GLU A 209 3.40 11.83 16.56
N GLN A 210 2.81 10.70 16.17
CA GLN A 210 3.26 9.94 15.00
C GLN A 210 3.00 10.68 13.69
N LEU A 211 1.88 11.40 13.58
CA LEU A 211 1.60 12.25 12.43
C LEU A 211 2.56 13.45 12.41
N GLU A 212 2.86 14.05 13.55
CA GLU A 212 3.85 15.12 13.67
C GLU A 212 5.24 14.61 13.21
N GLN A 213 5.64 13.44 13.66
CA GLN A 213 6.88 12.80 13.20
C GLN A 213 6.86 12.56 11.69
N LEU A 214 5.76 12.02 11.15
CA LEU A 214 5.63 11.77 9.71
C LEU A 214 5.77 13.06 8.91
N ILE A 215 5.15 14.17 9.34
CA ILE A 215 5.27 15.48 8.68
C ILE A 215 6.73 15.95 8.70
N ASN A 216 7.40 15.85 9.86
CA ASN A 216 8.81 16.25 10.01
C ASN A 216 9.75 15.44 9.11
N ASP A 217 9.49 14.14 8.95
CA ASP A 217 10.34 13.24 8.18
C ASP A 217 10.07 13.31 6.67
N SER A 218 8.80 13.50 6.28
CA SER A 218 8.35 13.40 4.89
C SER A 218 8.25 14.75 4.17
N THR A 219 8.25 15.89 4.91
CA THR A 219 8.10 17.22 4.32
C THR A 219 9.30 18.12 4.66
N ASN A 220 9.41 19.24 3.96
CA ASN A 220 10.41 20.26 4.26
C ASN A 220 9.86 21.38 5.17
N LEU A 221 8.66 21.21 5.72
CA LEU A 221 8.06 22.15 6.67
C LEU A 221 8.80 22.06 8.01
N THR A 222 9.30 23.21 8.51
CA THR A 222 10.09 23.30 9.75
C THR A 222 9.41 24.12 10.85
N ASP A 223 8.35 24.84 10.50
CA ASP A 223 7.58 25.64 11.46
C ASP A 223 6.75 24.73 12.36
N LYS A 224 7.17 24.59 13.62
CA LYS A 224 6.52 23.71 14.60
C LYS A 224 5.08 24.10 14.92
N GLN A 225 4.77 25.41 14.93
CA GLN A 225 3.41 25.86 15.19
C GLN A 225 2.50 25.48 14.03
N LEU A 226 2.98 25.67 12.80
CA LEU A 226 2.24 25.31 11.60
C LEU A 226 2.04 23.80 11.51
N ILE A 227 3.06 22.99 11.84
CA ILE A 227 2.94 21.52 11.93
C ILE A 227 1.85 21.13 12.96
N SER A 228 1.85 21.73 14.15
CA SER A 228 0.82 21.46 15.16
C SER A 228 -0.59 21.79 14.66
N HIS A 229 -0.76 22.88 13.90
CA HIS A 229 -2.04 23.22 13.28
C HIS A 229 -2.47 22.15 12.24
N PHE A 230 -1.55 21.65 11.40
CA PHE A 230 -1.85 20.57 10.45
C PHE A 230 -2.22 19.25 11.15
N VAL A 231 -1.57 18.92 12.27
CA VAL A 231 -1.94 17.76 13.09
C VAL A 231 -3.34 17.92 13.65
N THR A 232 -3.68 19.13 14.15
CA THR A 232 -5.04 19.43 14.65
C THR A 232 -6.06 19.34 13.52
N LEU A 233 -5.78 19.93 12.35
CA LEU A 233 -6.65 19.83 11.17
C LEU A 233 -6.92 18.37 10.82
N SER A 234 -5.88 17.54 10.75
CA SER A 234 -6.03 16.11 10.44
C SER A 234 -6.95 15.40 11.43
N ASN A 235 -6.79 15.64 12.73
CA ASN A 235 -7.63 15.04 13.76
C ASN A 235 -9.10 15.45 13.62
N ASP A 236 -9.34 16.73 13.30
CA ASP A 236 -10.69 17.26 13.10
C ASP A 236 -11.33 16.66 11.82
N LEU A 237 -10.56 16.52 10.73
CA LEU A 237 -11.02 15.88 9.50
C LEU A 237 -11.36 14.40 9.74
N ILE A 238 -10.49 13.64 10.40
CA ILE A 238 -10.75 12.23 10.75
C ILE A 238 -11.99 12.10 11.62
N THR A 239 -12.16 13.00 12.59
CA THR A 239 -13.35 13.02 13.44
C THR A 239 -14.61 13.31 12.62
N ALA A 240 -14.56 14.25 11.69
CA ALA A 240 -15.69 14.58 10.84
C ALA A 240 -16.05 13.42 9.88
N VAL A 241 -15.04 12.70 9.35
CA VAL A 241 -15.24 11.48 8.56
C VAL A 241 -15.91 10.39 9.40
N SER A 242 -15.43 10.13 10.61
CA SER A 242 -16.03 9.13 11.50
C SER A 242 -17.49 9.42 11.89
N GLN A 243 -17.88 10.71 11.85
CA GLN A 243 -19.26 11.17 12.06
C GLN A 243 -20.10 11.19 10.80
N GLY A 244 -19.56 10.78 9.64
CA GLY A 244 -20.26 10.80 8.37
C GLY A 244 -20.54 12.21 7.81
N LYS A 245 -19.78 13.20 8.25
CA LYS A 245 -19.90 14.61 7.80
C LYS A 245 -19.04 14.90 6.58
N LEU A 246 -17.96 14.15 6.41
CA LEU A 246 -17.01 14.23 5.31
C LEU A 246 -16.75 12.84 4.72
N SER A 247 -16.42 12.81 3.46
CA SER A 247 -15.87 11.64 2.79
C SER A 247 -14.44 11.33 3.26
N GLU A 248 -13.98 10.08 3.11
CA GLU A 248 -12.63 9.67 3.50
C GLU A 248 -11.53 10.44 2.77
N ASP A 249 -11.80 10.93 1.58
CA ASP A 249 -10.84 11.70 0.77
C ASP A 249 -10.38 12.98 1.48
N ALA A 250 -11.25 13.57 2.30
CA ALA A 250 -10.92 14.75 3.09
C ALA A 250 -9.83 14.49 4.14
N ALA A 251 -9.75 13.27 4.68
CA ALA A 251 -8.79 12.88 5.73
C ALA A 251 -7.53 12.17 5.18
N SER A 252 -7.30 12.25 3.87
CA SER A 252 -6.13 11.63 3.23
C SER A 252 -4.82 12.20 3.75
N ILE A 253 -3.98 11.35 4.34
CA ILE A 253 -2.63 11.73 4.81
C ILE A 253 -1.76 12.26 3.65
N ARG A 254 -1.90 11.69 2.44
CA ARG A 254 -1.19 12.19 1.25
C ARG A 254 -1.56 13.64 0.94
N ALA A 255 -2.86 13.95 0.95
CA ALA A 255 -3.34 15.30 0.72
C ALA A 255 -2.88 16.29 1.81
N LEU A 256 -2.78 15.82 3.06
CA LEU A 256 -2.25 16.61 4.17
C LEU A 256 -0.76 16.91 3.99
N LEU A 257 0.06 15.91 3.61
CA LEU A 257 1.48 16.11 3.35
C LEU A 257 1.71 17.06 2.18
N ASP A 258 0.91 16.96 1.10
CA ASP A 258 0.90 17.92 -0.01
C ASP A 258 0.61 19.35 0.51
N ALA A 259 -0.37 19.51 1.44
CA ALA A 259 -0.69 20.80 2.04
C ALA A 259 0.49 21.34 2.85
N CYS A 260 1.17 20.51 3.61
CA CYS A 260 2.36 20.89 4.39
C CYS A 260 3.47 21.40 3.48
N ASP A 261 3.80 20.67 2.41
CA ASP A 261 4.85 21.08 1.46
C ASP A 261 4.48 22.36 0.71
N LEU A 262 3.23 22.49 0.25
CA LEU A 262 2.77 23.71 -0.40
C LEU A 262 2.78 24.92 0.53
N SER A 263 2.56 24.72 1.83
CA SER A 263 2.52 25.83 2.80
C SER A 263 3.87 26.48 3.04
N ILE A 264 4.96 25.88 2.60
CA ILE A 264 6.30 26.49 2.60
C ILE A 264 6.35 27.72 1.66
N TYR A 265 5.56 27.69 0.59
CA TYR A 265 5.56 28.71 -0.46
C TYR A 265 4.25 29.47 -0.62
N LEU A 266 3.14 28.90 -0.11
CA LEU A 266 1.80 29.47 -0.19
C LEU A 266 1.24 29.73 1.21
N PRO A 267 0.28 30.67 1.37
CA PRO A 267 -0.49 30.76 2.60
C PRO A 267 -1.15 29.43 2.94
N PRO A 268 -1.13 28.96 4.20
CA PRO A 268 -1.63 27.62 4.59
C PRO A 268 -3.06 27.34 4.12
N LYS A 269 -3.97 28.29 4.23
CA LYS A 269 -5.35 28.17 3.72
C LYS A 269 -5.40 27.86 2.24
N ARG A 270 -4.53 28.50 1.43
CA ARG A 270 -4.45 28.25 0.00
C ARG A 270 -3.85 26.89 -0.31
N ALA A 271 -2.87 26.44 0.47
CA ALA A 271 -2.31 25.11 0.38
C ALA A 271 -3.37 24.03 0.65
N ILE A 272 -4.14 24.18 1.72
CA ILE A 272 -5.27 23.31 2.09
C ILE A 272 -6.34 23.31 0.99
N LEU A 273 -6.70 24.49 0.46
CA LEU A 273 -7.67 24.61 -0.64
C LEU A 273 -7.26 23.73 -1.80
N ARG A 274 -5.99 23.81 -2.26
CA ARG A 274 -5.51 23.10 -3.46
C ARG A 274 -5.29 21.61 -3.24
N SER A 275 -4.84 21.21 -2.05
CA SER A 275 -4.48 19.80 -1.79
C SER A 275 -5.62 18.97 -1.22
N ILE A 276 -6.59 19.59 -0.52
CA ILE A 276 -7.70 18.90 0.13
C ILE A 276 -9.03 19.32 -0.49
N VAL A 277 -9.41 20.61 -0.36
CA VAL A 277 -10.76 21.09 -0.70
C VAL A 277 -11.10 20.88 -2.18
N ASP A 278 -10.20 21.24 -3.09
CA ASP A 278 -10.43 21.11 -4.54
C ASP A 278 -10.60 19.64 -5.02
N LYS A 279 -10.23 18.66 -4.18
CA LYS A 279 -10.41 17.23 -4.46
C LYS A 279 -11.78 16.68 -4.02
N LEU A 280 -12.51 17.42 -3.19
CA LEU A 280 -13.84 17.02 -2.72
C LEU A 280 -14.88 17.30 -3.81
N GLU A 281 -15.92 16.48 -3.85
CA GLU A 281 -16.99 16.62 -4.85
C GLU A 281 -18.12 17.53 -4.34
N GLU A 282 -18.53 17.36 -3.07
CA GLU A 282 -19.68 18.05 -2.50
C GLU A 282 -19.33 19.45 -1.98
N ASP A 283 -20.08 20.47 -2.38
CA ASP A 283 -19.88 21.86 -1.92
C ASP A 283 -20.04 22.02 -0.41
N ARG A 284 -20.86 21.16 0.22
CA ARG A 284 -21.01 21.13 1.69
C ARG A 284 -19.71 20.69 2.37
N GLU A 285 -19.06 19.66 1.84
CA GLU A 285 -17.77 19.17 2.36
C GLU A 285 -16.67 20.22 2.18
N LYS A 286 -16.62 20.85 1.00
CA LYS A 286 -15.68 21.95 0.71
C LYS A 286 -15.80 23.07 1.73
N SER A 287 -17.03 23.57 1.93
CA SER A 287 -17.29 24.64 2.88
C SER A 287 -16.96 24.22 4.32
N PHE A 288 -17.15 22.96 4.69
CA PHE A 288 -16.80 22.45 6.01
C PHE A 288 -15.29 22.50 6.23
N VAL A 289 -14.48 22.01 5.28
CA VAL A 289 -13.01 22.02 5.38
C VAL A 289 -12.46 23.43 5.33
N GLU A 290 -13.01 24.33 4.51
CA GLU A 290 -12.64 25.75 4.47
C GLU A 290 -12.87 26.42 5.84
N ASN A 291 -14.00 26.19 6.47
CA ASN A 291 -14.30 26.73 7.80
C ASN A 291 -13.33 26.20 8.88
N LEU A 292 -12.95 24.92 8.82
CA LEU A 292 -11.92 24.37 9.71
C LEU A 292 -10.57 25.06 9.48
N ALA A 293 -10.18 25.23 8.22
CA ALA A 293 -8.95 25.93 7.88
C ALA A 293 -8.98 27.40 8.34
N ASP A 294 -10.11 28.09 8.22
CA ASP A 294 -10.28 29.47 8.69
C ASP A 294 -10.15 29.61 10.21
N THR A 295 -10.47 28.57 10.95
CA THR A 295 -10.38 28.56 12.41
C THR A 295 -8.96 28.29 12.91
N LEU A 296 -8.18 27.50 12.19
CA LEU A 296 -6.86 27.05 12.63
C LEU A 296 -5.71 27.90 12.08
N PHE A 297 -5.88 28.51 10.90
CA PHE A 297 -4.88 29.25 10.15
C PHE A 297 -5.34 30.69 9.85
#